data_85af24ff93459c489cf76636bade25e4
#
_entry.id   85af24ff93459c489cf76636bade25e4
#
_cell.length_a   1.000
_cell.length_b   1.000
_cell.length_c   1.000
_cell.angle_alpha   90.00
_cell.angle_beta   90.00
_cell.angle_gamma   90.00
#
_symmetry.space_group_name_H-M   'P 1'
#
loop_
_entity.id
_entity.type
_entity.pdbx_description
1 polymer ?
#
loop_
_entity_poly.entity_id
_entity_poly.type
_entity_poly.pdbx_seq_one_letter_code
_entity_poly.pdbx_strand_id
1 'polypeptide(L)'
;MTFTLNAMNGAEHRLEVGVSIDGPFTSRNLYLKFPRWVPGSYMMREPIQHMFNFTAVDQSGRVLTSKRLDVDGMVVHLRAETKRVDLAYDLFARELSVRSNHLDASHLHMMPPFTWFWPTKGIDLDRCHLQHTVALVAPSAWTPATQLTPTDDTTHGEAGHRWMFVANNRDHLLDSIMEVNCNPMITRDIDGRPHHLKIWDSGGHEVHPERLAVFQDDMEKIVREHHALFGVPSWGPYFTVLQLTDTGRGGLEHMNSQTSMMPRSCLFPGHEDEYRDLVSLFSHEYLHQWNVKRLKPTSFLDYDLQREGHTDLLWWFEGGTSWLGDMMCVRSGAWTEADWRKDFLRKMNRHTRCNGCHRESLAESSHDAWIHLYRSGPYTRESQISYYLEGELAMMCLDTELRRRNGDTYGACNLMADVVADHAMDTDAPRGLGVDYTDLRRALQRAPGGASMGPFLDRLVKHRQPPPVEKAMRFFRLKLVPEHEPKPEAAWLGVGLSDNGQRTRITTFHAGSPMRLLAEVGDEIVAVDGLRVTSATHLSKLLHGRADQPTSLSIVHEGVLRVVAVTPSAPPQHGTNLTGKGNDRWRSWIASRQSS
;
A
#
# COMPACT_ATOMS: atom_id res chain seq x y z
N MET A 1 -12.51 -27.48 7.16
CA MET A 1 -11.27 -27.64 6.35
C MET A 1 -10.07 -27.44 7.27
N THR A 2 -8.97 -28.14 6.99
CA THR A 2 -7.71 -27.98 7.72
C THR A 2 -6.63 -27.56 6.74
N PHE A 3 -5.86 -26.54 7.12
CA PHE A 3 -4.77 -25.97 6.32
C PHE A 3 -3.45 -26.22 7.04
N THR A 4 -2.41 -26.59 6.31
CA THR A 4 -1.10 -26.92 6.90
C THR A 4 -0.01 -26.17 6.15
N LEU A 5 0.93 -25.61 6.91
CA LEU A 5 2.16 -24.98 6.42
C LEU A 5 3.36 -25.70 7.03
N ASN A 6 4.36 -25.98 6.21
CA ASN A 6 5.66 -26.44 6.68
C ASN A 6 6.76 -25.52 6.15
N ALA A 7 7.36 -24.74 7.04
CA ALA A 7 8.38 -23.72 6.77
C ALA A 7 9.81 -24.19 7.10
N MET A 8 10.04 -25.49 7.19
CA MET A 8 11.37 -26.05 7.53
C MET A 8 12.41 -25.92 6.43
N ASN A 9 11.98 -25.70 5.18
CA ASN A 9 12.86 -25.63 4.00
C ASN A 9 13.19 -24.19 3.60
N GLY A 10 13.51 -23.33 4.58
CA GLY A 10 13.74 -21.90 4.38
C GLY A 10 14.89 -21.58 3.40
N ALA A 11 16.01 -22.30 3.47
CA ALA A 11 17.15 -22.09 2.58
C ALA A 11 16.83 -22.35 1.09
N GLU A 12 15.80 -23.14 0.81
CA GLU A 12 15.31 -23.43 -0.55
C GLU A 12 14.16 -22.50 -0.96
N HIS A 13 13.72 -21.60 -0.08
CA HIS A 13 12.49 -20.80 -0.25
C HIS A 13 11.25 -21.67 -0.54
N ARG A 14 11.22 -22.90 -0.06
CA ARG A 14 10.18 -23.88 -0.35
C ARG A 14 9.22 -24.00 0.83
N LEU A 15 8.02 -23.48 0.66
CA LEU A 15 6.90 -23.61 1.58
C LEU A 15 6.04 -24.79 1.17
N GLU A 16 5.96 -25.81 2.00
CA GLU A 16 5.08 -26.95 1.76
C GLU A 16 3.69 -26.66 2.32
N VAL A 17 2.67 -26.90 1.50
CA VAL A 17 1.28 -26.54 1.79
C VAL A 17 0.38 -27.76 1.70
N GLY A 18 -0.48 -27.94 2.70
CA GLY A 18 -1.53 -28.97 2.72
C GLY A 18 -2.91 -28.34 2.92
N VAL A 19 -3.92 -28.90 2.22
CA VAL A 19 -5.34 -28.51 2.42
C VAL A 19 -6.18 -29.78 2.50
N SER A 20 -6.78 -30.05 3.65
CA SER A 20 -7.74 -31.15 3.84
C SER A 20 -9.17 -30.64 3.74
N ILE A 21 -9.94 -31.22 2.84
CA ILE A 21 -11.32 -30.86 2.53
C ILE A 21 -12.23 -32.04 2.83
N ASP A 22 -13.05 -31.92 3.89
CA ASP A 22 -13.99 -32.96 4.25
C ASP A 22 -15.31 -32.82 3.49
N GLY A 23 -15.85 -33.96 2.98
CA GLY A 23 -17.17 -34.04 2.39
C GLY A 23 -18.31 -33.71 3.38
N PRO A 24 -19.55 -33.84 2.99
CA PRO A 24 -20.00 -34.52 1.78
C PRO A 24 -19.74 -33.73 0.51
N PHE A 25 -19.33 -34.45 -0.54
CA PHE A 25 -19.17 -33.86 -1.88
C PHE A 25 -20.48 -33.95 -2.67
N THR A 26 -20.83 -32.89 -3.38
CA THR A 26 -22.06 -32.78 -4.17
C THR A 26 -21.89 -33.24 -5.62
N SER A 27 -20.64 -33.55 -6.02
CA SER A 27 -20.26 -33.94 -7.38
C SER A 27 -19.05 -34.88 -7.36
N ARG A 28 -18.85 -35.62 -8.45
CA ARG A 28 -17.62 -36.37 -8.71
C ARG A 28 -16.42 -35.51 -9.11
N ASN A 29 -16.65 -34.22 -9.28
CA ASN A 29 -15.61 -33.26 -9.60
C ASN A 29 -15.58 -32.17 -8.51
N LEU A 30 -14.45 -32.05 -7.84
CA LEU A 30 -14.18 -30.94 -6.93
C LEU A 30 -13.39 -29.88 -7.70
N TYR A 31 -13.96 -28.71 -7.84
CA TYR A 31 -13.32 -27.56 -8.52
C TYR A 31 -12.67 -26.65 -7.48
N LEU A 32 -11.42 -26.32 -7.75
CA LEU A 32 -10.57 -25.51 -6.89
C LEU A 32 -10.08 -24.28 -7.64
N LYS A 33 -9.98 -23.15 -6.95
CA LYS A 33 -9.37 -21.92 -7.47
C LYS A 33 -8.28 -21.42 -6.52
N PHE A 34 -7.25 -20.83 -7.12
CA PHE A 34 -6.19 -20.13 -6.40
C PHE A 34 -6.41 -18.62 -6.55
N PRO A 35 -6.46 -17.83 -5.49
CA PRO A 35 -6.67 -16.39 -5.60
C PRO A 35 -5.63 -15.70 -6.48
N ARG A 36 -6.05 -14.68 -7.23
CA ARG A 36 -5.20 -13.94 -8.18
C ARG A 36 -4.78 -12.56 -7.69
N TRP A 37 -5.43 -12.04 -6.66
CA TRP A 37 -5.10 -10.77 -6.03
C TRP A 37 -5.36 -10.81 -4.53
N VAL A 38 -4.88 -9.80 -3.82
CA VAL A 38 -5.08 -9.62 -2.38
C VAL A 38 -5.78 -8.29 -2.12
N PRO A 39 -6.82 -8.25 -1.26
CA PRO A 39 -7.46 -7.00 -0.84
C PRO A 39 -6.42 -6.03 -0.25
N GLY A 40 -6.50 -4.76 -0.68
CA GLY A 40 -5.50 -3.72 -0.39
C GLY A 40 -4.46 -3.54 -1.50
N SER A 41 -4.38 -4.47 -2.47
CA SER A 41 -3.45 -4.34 -3.59
C SER A 41 -4.16 -4.60 -4.91
N TYR A 42 -4.57 -3.54 -5.56
CA TYR A 42 -5.42 -3.53 -6.75
C TYR A 42 -4.62 -3.85 -8.02
N MET A 43 -4.07 -5.06 -8.09
CA MET A 43 -3.36 -5.59 -9.24
C MET A 43 -3.54 -7.11 -9.32
N MET A 44 -3.88 -7.62 -10.52
CA MET A 44 -3.88 -9.06 -10.78
C MET A 44 -2.44 -9.57 -10.78
N ARG A 45 -2.20 -10.58 -9.95
CA ARG A 45 -0.96 -11.35 -9.88
C ARG A 45 -1.30 -12.81 -10.14
N GLU A 46 -0.39 -13.57 -10.67
CA GLU A 46 -0.56 -15.01 -10.88
C GLU A 46 0.32 -15.79 -9.88
N PRO A 47 0.02 -15.77 -8.56
CA PRO A 47 0.87 -16.42 -7.54
C PRO A 47 0.97 -17.93 -7.74
N ILE A 48 0.01 -18.55 -8.41
CA ILE A 48 0.03 -19.96 -8.78
C ILE A 48 1.21 -20.33 -9.71
N GLN A 49 1.87 -19.37 -10.37
CA GLN A 49 3.10 -19.61 -11.14
C GLN A 49 4.22 -20.18 -10.27
N HIS A 50 4.18 -19.93 -8.97
CA HIS A 50 5.16 -20.41 -7.99
C HIS A 50 4.80 -21.78 -7.39
N MET A 51 3.64 -22.36 -7.77
CA MET A 51 3.19 -23.66 -7.29
C MET A 51 3.76 -24.81 -8.12
N PHE A 52 4.23 -25.85 -7.43
CA PHE A 52 4.71 -27.08 -8.04
C PHE A 52 4.38 -28.31 -7.16
N ASN A 53 4.64 -29.52 -7.65
CA ASN A 53 4.40 -30.79 -6.94
C ASN A 53 2.96 -31.01 -6.45
N PHE A 54 1.95 -30.50 -7.19
CA PHE A 54 0.56 -30.66 -6.79
C PHE A 54 0.13 -32.14 -6.82
N THR A 55 -0.43 -32.60 -5.69
CA THR A 55 -1.02 -33.93 -5.54
C THR A 55 -2.37 -33.84 -4.83
N ALA A 56 -3.24 -34.80 -5.09
CA ALA A 56 -4.51 -34.96 -4.38
C ALA A 56 -4.71 -36.44 -4.05
N VAL A 57 -5.06 -36.74 -2.80
CA VAL A 57 -5.33 -38.10 -2.35
C VAL A 57 -6.68 -38.17 -1.60
N ASP A 58 -7.29 -39.35 -1.55
CA ASP A 58 -8.47 -39.58 -0.72
C ASP A 58 -8.07 -39.95 0.73
N GLN A 59 -9.06 -40.11 1.60
CA GLN A 59 -8.88 -40.44 3.02
C GLN A 59 -8.11 -41.75 3.30
N SER A 60 -7.88 -42.58 2.30
CA SER A 60 -7.07 -43.81 2.38
C SER A 60 -5.70 -43.67 1.74
N GLY A 61 -5.33 -42.45 1.34
CA GLY A 61 -4.04 -42.17 0.69
C GLY A 61 -3.98 -42.54 -0.79
N ARG A 62 -5.10 -42.92 -1.41
CA ARG A 62 -5.13 -43.25 -2.84
C ARG A 62 -5.12 -41.98 -3.67
N VAL A 63 -4.24 -41.92 -4.66
CA VAL A 63 -4.12 -40.79 -5.57
C VAL A 63 -5.44 -40.56 -6.35
N LEU A 64 -5.90 -39.32 -6.38
CA LEU A 64 -7.01 -38.83 -7.17
C LEU A 64 -6.47 -38.13 -8.41
N THR A 65 -7.08 -38.40 -9.56
CA THR A 65 -6.70 -37.71 -10.79
C THR A 65 -7.09 -36.23 -10.69
N SER A 66 -6.15 -35.37 -11.02
CA SER A 66 -6.35 -33.94 -11.09
C SER A 66 -5.98 -33.39 -12.46
N LYS A 67 -6.65 -32.31 -12.88
CA LYS A 67 -6.38 -31.62 -14.15
C LYS A 67 -6.44 -30.12 -13.95
N ARG A 68 -5.51 -29.40 -14.58
CA ARG A 68 -5.57 -27.94 -14.69
C ARG A 68 -6.67 -27.53 -15.64
N LEU A 69 -7.51 -26.58 -15.24
CA LEU A 69 -8.64 -26.08 -16.04
C LEU A 69 -8.27 -24.80 -16.80
N ASP A 70 -7.61 -23.90 -16.10
CA ASP A 70 -7.18 -22.60 -16.58
C ASP A 70 -5.97 -22.12 -15.76
N VAL A 71 -5.65 -20.83 -15.80
CA VAL A 71 -4.45 -20.27 -15.15
C VAL A 71 -4.44 -20.55 -13.65
N ASP A 72 -5.58 -20.45 -12.97
CA ASP A 72 -5.71 -20.49 -11.51
C ASP A 72 -6.63 -21.62 -11.00
N GLY A 73 -7.16 -22.45 -11.88
CA GLY A 73 -8.15 -23.50 -11.59
C GLY A 73 -7.65 -24.91 -11.72
N MET A 74 -8.08 -25.76 -10.78
CA MET A 74 -7.87 -27.21 -10.80
C MET A 74 -9.21 -27.93 -10.66
N VAL A 75 -9.32 -29.12 -11.27
CA VAL A 75 -10.37 -30.09 -10.93
C VAL A 75 -9.75 -31.36 -10.40
N VAL A 76 -10.32 -31.89 -9.33
CA VAL A 76 -9.97 -33.20 -8.75
C VAL A 76 -11.14 -34.14 -8.98
N HIS A 77 -10.87 -35.30 -9.63
CA HIS A 77 -11.88 -36.31 -9.92
C HIS A 77 -12.03 -37.25 -8.72
N LEU A 78 -13.21 -37.25 -8.10
CA LEU A 78 -13.51 -38.00 -6.89
C LEU A 78 -14.02 -39.42 -7.20
N ARG A 79 -13.66 -40.37 -6.35
CA ARG A 79 -14.24 -41.72 -6.35
C ARG A 79 -15.58 -41.73 -5.60
N ALA A 80 -16.34 -42.82 -5.75
CA ALA A 80 -17.65 -42.94 -5.10
C ALA A 80 -17.58 -42.82 -3.58
N GLU A 81 -16.54 -43.43 -3.03
CA GLU A 81 -16.30 -43.55 -1.60
C GLU A 81 -15.48 -42.41 -1.00
N THR A 82 -15.10 -41.39 -1.78
CA THR A 82 -14.30 -40.27 -1.31
C THR A 82 -15.10 -39.46 -0.28
N LYS A 83 -14.58 -39.40 0.95
CA LYS A 83 -15.13 -38.63 2.07
C LYS A 83 -14.29 -37.43 2.43
N ARG A 84 -12.99 -37.45 2.11
CA ARG A 84 -12.03 -36.37 2.31
C ARG A 84 -11.06 -36.34 1.13
N VAL A 85 -10.65 -35.14 0.77
CA VAL A 85 -9.58 -34.88 -0.20
C VAL A 85 -8.47 -34.14 0.53
N ASP A 86 -7.28 -34.72 0.50
CA ASP A 86 -6.06 -34.08 0.99
C ASP A 86 -5.24 -33.63 -0.22
N LEU A 87 -5.06 -32.30 -0.32
CA LEU A 87 -4.20 -31.65 -1.32
C LEU A 87 -2.84 -31.41 -0.68
N ALA A 88 -1.77 -31.62 -1.45
CA ALA A 88 -0.43 -31.19 -1.09
C ALA A 88 0.25 -30.54 -2.29
N TYR A 89 0.98 -29.48 -2.08
CA TYR A 89 1.78 -28.77 -3.08
C TYR A 89 2.86 -27.92 -2.42
N ASP A 90 3.84 -27.53 -3.22
CA ASP A 90 4.91 -26.64 -2.78
C ASP A 90 4.73 -25.26 -3.41
N LEU A 91 5.13 -24.21 -2.69
CA LEU A 91 5.24 -22.85 -3.18
C LEU A 91 6.70 -22.38 -3.10
N PHE A 92 7.21 -21.82 -4.21
CA PHE A 92 8.49 -21.13 -4.21
C PHE A 92 8.30 -19.72 -3.70
N ALA A 93 8.59 -19.50 -2.42
CA ALA A 93 8.30 -18.29 -1.65
C ALA A 93 9.55 -17.39 -1.53
N ARG A 94 10.09 -16.91 -2.67
CA ARG A 94 11.32 -16.10 -2.71
C ARG A 94 11.06 -14.60 -2.84
N GLU A 95 9.92 -14.19 -3.37
CA GLU A 95 9.62 -12.77 -3.58
C GLU A 95 9.44 -12.05 -2.23
N LEU A 96 10.30 -11.09 -1.92
CA LEU A 96 10.21 -10.27 -0.71
C LEU A 96 9.33 -9.04 -0.97
N SER A 97 8.13 -9.07 -0.46
CA SER A 97 7.15 -7.98 -0.56
C SER A 97 6.10 -8.14 0.54
N VAL A 98 5.50 -7.05 0.98
CA VAL A 98 4.31 -7.09 1.87
C VAL A 98 3.09 -7.77 1.23
N ARG A 99 3.17 -8.15 -0.05
CA ARG A 99 2.06 -8.71 -0.86
C ARG A 99 2.31 -10.12 -1.37
N SER A 100 3.41 -10.75 -0.98
CA SER A 100 3.81 -12.09 -1.46
C SER A 100 4.24 -12.99 -0.31
N ASN A 101 4.28 -14.30 -0.54
CA ASN A 101 4.91 -15.21 0.38
C ASN A 101 6.44 -15.06 0.27
N HIS A 102 7.09 -14.94 1.42
CA HIS A 102 8.54 -15.00 1.52
C HIS A 102 8.96 -15.96 2.64
N LEU A 103 9.80 -16.91 2.30
CA LEU A 103 10.39 -17.85 3.24
C LEU A 103 11.90 -17.91 2.95
N ASP A 104 12.72 -17.66 3.97
CA ASP A 104 14.16 -17.88 3.93
C ASP A 104 14.65 -18.58 5.21
N ALA A 105 15.98 -18.64 5.39
CA ALA A 105 16.56 -19.28 6.59
C ALA A 105 16.29 -18.49 7.89
N SER A 106 15.73 -17.29 7.84
CA SER A 106 15.54 -16.39 8.99
C SER A 106 14.07 -16.10 9.33
N HIS A 107 13.14 -16.25 8.38
CA HIS A 107 11.71 -16.00 8.61
C HIS A 107 10.78 -16.64 7.58
N LEU A 108 9.49 -16.68 7.93
CA LEU A 108 8.36 -16.85 7.01
C LEU A 108 7.45 -15.63 7.12
N HIS A 109 7.19 -14.97 5.98
CA HIS A 109 6.03 -14.10 5.77
C HIS A 109 5.03 -14.82 4.88
N MET A 110 3.85 -15.14 5.41
CA MET A 110 2.81 -15.86 4.68
C MET A 110 1.65 -14.92 4.35
N MET A 111 1.33 -14.83 3.03
CA MET A 111 0.21 -14.07 2.48
C MET A 111 -0.94 -15.04 2.17
N PRO A 112 -2.01 -15.08 2.98
CA PRO A 112 -3.03 -16.11 2.90
C PRO A 112 -3.70 -16.26 1.54
N PRO A 113 -4.12 -15.20 0.83
CA PRO A 113 -4.71 -15.35 -0.51
C PRO A 113 -3.77 -16.05 -1.50
N PHE A 114 -2.46 -15.85 -1.37
CA PHE A 114 -1.46 -16.43 -2.27
C PHE A 114 -0.88 -17.76 -1.76
N THR A 115 -1.58 -18.39 -0.83
CA THR A 115 -1.14 -19.64 -0.22
C THR A 115 -2.13 -20.79 -0.42
N TRP A 116 -3.44 -20.51 -0.46
CA TRP A 116 -4.46 -21.53 -0.35
C TRP A 116 -5.29 -21.74 -1.61
N PHE A 117 -5.41 -23.02 -2.04
CA PHE A 117 -6.52 -23.41 -2.91
C PHE A 117 -7.84 -23.35 -2.15
N TRP A 118 -8.88 -22.92 -2.86
CA TRP A 118 -10.22 -22.79 -2.33
C TRP A 118 -11.25 -23.52 -3.20
N PRO A 119 -12.16 -24.33 -2.63
CA PRO A 119 -13.20 -24.99 -3.40
C PRO A 119 -14.26 -23.97 -3.89
N THR A 120 -14.65 -24.12 -5.16
CA THR A 120 -15.65 -23.24 -5.80
C THR A 120 -16.87 -24.00 -6.30
N LYS A 121 -16.77 -25.35 -6.43
CA LYS A 121 -17.86 -26.21 -6.84
C LYS A 121 -17.54 -27.68 -6.48
N GLY A 122 -18.60 -28.47 -6.30
CA GLY A 122 -18.46 -29.91 -6.00
C GLY A 122 -18.52 -30.23 -4.51
N ILE A 123 -18.74 -29.21 -3.68
CA ILE A 123 -18.98 -29.27 -2.24
C ILE A 123 -20.04 -28.24 -1.87
N ASP A 124 -20.67 -28.39 -0.71
CA ASP A 124 -21.51 -27.34 -0.12
C ASP A 124 -20.63 -26.15 0.29
N LEU A 125 -20.78 -25.01 -0.41
CA LEU A 125 -19.94 -23.83 -0.21
C LEU A 125 -20.26 -23.08 1.08
N ASP A 126 -21.45 -23.26 1.67
CA ASP A 126 -21.78 -22.66 2.97
C ASP A 126 -20.84 -23.15 4.06
N ARG A 127 -20.31 -24.38 3.93
CA ARG A 127 -19.31 -24.93 4.84
C ARG A 127 -17.96 -24.19 4.78
N CYS A 128 -17.69 -23.49 3.69
CA CYS A 128 -16.47 -22.66 3.57
C CYS A 128 -16.54 -21.40 4.44
N HIS A 129 -17.74 -21.02 4.93
CA HIS A 129 -17.96 -19.93 5.88
C HIS A 129 -17.87 -20.36 7.35
N LEU A 130 -17.67 -21.67 7.60
CA LEU A 130 -17.46 -22.18 8.95
C LEU A 130 -16.02 -21.96 9.42
N GLN A 131 -15.77 -22.35 10.67
CA GLN A 131 -14.45 -22.33 11.29
C GLN A 131 -13.48 -23.28 10.57
N HIS A 132 -12.22 -22.85 10.48
CA HIS A 132 -11.11 -23.61 9.89
C HIS A 132 -9.95 -23.75 10.87
N THR A 133 -9.24 -24.86 10.76
CA THR A 133 -8.01 -25.11 11.53
C THR A 133 -6.80 -24.83 10.65
N VAL A 134 -5.78 -24.19 11.22
CA VAL A 134 -4.50 -23.92 10.56
C VAL A 134 -3.36 -24.48 11.40
N ALA A 135 -2.51 -25.32 10.80
CA ALA A 135 -1.31 -25.87 11.42
C ALA A 135 -0.07 -25.24 10.76
N LEU A 136 0.86 -24.78 11.58
CA LEU A 136 2.16 -24.27 11.13
C LEU A 136 3.27 -25.12 11.75
N VAL A 137 4.18 -25.63 10.93
CA VAL A 137 5.43 -26.24 11.35
C VAL A 137 6.58 -25.33 10.94
N ALA A 138 7.39 -24.92 11.89
CA ALA A 138 8.53 -24.04 11.66
C ALA A 138 9.68 -24.35 12.65
N PRO A 139 10.92 -23.86 12.42
CA PRO A 139 12.05 -24.04 13.33
C PRO A 139 11.70 -23.68 14.79
N SER A 140 12.22 -24.44 15.75
CA SER A 140 11.86 -24.30 17.18
C SER A 140 12.20 -22.93 17.78
N ALA A 141 13.18 -22.21 17.20
CA ALA A 141 13.54 -20.87 17.64
C ALA A 141 12.58 -19.78 17.13
N TRP A 142 11.69 -20.10 16.16
CA TRP A 142 10.79 -19.11 15.57
C TRP A 142 9.47 -19.06 16.32
N THR A 143 8.89 -17.87 16.41
CA THR A 143 7.58 -17.64 17.03
C THR A 143 6.67 -16.89 16.06
N PRO A 144 5.40 -17.32 15.90
CA PRO A 144 4.45 -16.68 15.00
C PRO A 144 3.81 -15.44 15.59
N ALA A 145 3.55 -14.45 14.73
CA ALA A 145 2.63 -13.35 14.94
C ALA A 145 1.53 -13.43 13.86
N THR A 146 0.28 -13.53 14.28
CA THR A 146 -0.88 -13.68 13.40
C THR A 146 -2.16 -13.26 14.11
N GLN A 147 -3.18 -12.89 13.34
CA GLN A 147 -4.54 -12.59 13.83
C GLN A 147 -5.32 -13.88 14.19
N LEU A 148 -4.87 -15.06 13.74
CA LEU A 148 -5.55 -16.30 14.02
C LEU A 148 -5.51 -16.62 15.52
N THR A 149 -6.56 -17.22 16.03
CA THR A 149 -6.66 -17.62 17.44
C THR A 149 -5.82 -18.86 17.70
N PRO A 150 -4.79 -18.83 18.58
CA PRO A 150 -4.04 -20.02 18.93
C PRO A 150 -4.90 -21.03 19.71
N THR A 151 -4.54 -22.32 19.62
CA THR A 151 -5.16 -23.40 20.40
C THR A 151 -4.13 -24.08 21.31
N ASP A 152 -4.62 -24.86 22.27
CA ASP A 152 -3.78 -25.61 23.22
C ASP A 152 -3.11 -26.86 22.58
N ASP A 153 -3.47 -27.21 21.33
CA ASP A 153 -2.93 -28.39 20.62
C ASP A 153 -1.53 -28.17 20.03
N THR A 154 -0.87 -27.07 20.41
CA THR A 154 0.50 -26.77 19.99
C THR A 154 1.48 -27.80 20.57
N THR A 155 2.34 -28.38 19.71
CA THR A 155 3.37 -29.32 20.10
C THR A 155 4.77 -28.77 19.88
N HIS A 156 5.66 -29.02 20.86
CA HIS A 156 7.03 -28.52 20.84
C HIS A 156 8.00 -29.68 20.61
N GLY A 157 8.75 -29.62 19.49
CA GLY A 157 9.82 -30.56 19.15
C GLY A 157 11.18 -29.87 19.14
N GLU A 158 12.27 -30.65 19.29
CA GLU A 158 13.63 -30.10 19.28
C GLU A 158 13.99 -29.39 17.98
N ALA A 159 13.67 -29.99 16.83
CA ALA A 159 13.98 -29.42 15.50
C ALA A 159 12.94 -28.42 15.02
N GLY A 160 11.68 -28.55 15.41
CA GLY A 160 10.60 -27.70 14.99
C GLY A 160 9.39 -27.76 15.91
N HIS A 161 8.65 -26.65 15.96
CA HIS A 161 7.40 -26.56 16.67
C HIS A 161 6.23 -26.64 15.69
N ARG A 162 5.12 -27.20 16.16
CA ARG A 162 3.85 -27.21 15.45
C ARG A 162 2.86 -26.38 16.26
N TRP A 163 2.49 -25.23 15.72
CA TRP A 163 1.43 -24.37 16.25
C TRP A 163 0.11 -24.71 15.58
N MET A 164 -0.96 -24.61 16.36
CA MET A 164 -2.31 -24.81 15.90
C MET A 164 -3.13 -23.55 16.12
N PHE A 165 -3.88 -23.14 15.09
CA PHE A 165 -4.72 -21.95 15.11
C PHE A 165 -6.10 -22.23 14.55
N VAL A 166 -7.02 -21.33 14.86
CA VAL A 166 -8.38 -21.32 14.34
C VAL A 166 -8.65 -20.01 13.61
N ALA A 167 -9.18 -20.13 12.39
CA ALA A 167 -9.82 -19.05 11.66
C ALA A 167 -11.34 -19.17 11.80
N ASN A 168 -12.04 -18.10 12.16
CA ASN A 168 -13.48 -18.14 12.42
C ASN A 168 -14.31 -18.43 11.16
N ASN A 169 -13.80 -18.02 10.01
CA ASN A 169 -14.41 -18.22 8.69
C ASN A 169 -13.36 -18.02 7.59
N ARG A 170 -13.78 -18.13 6.32
CA ARG A 170 -12.94 -17.90 5.14
C ARG A 170 -12.28 -16.52 5.12
N ASP A 171 -13.05 -15.46 5.38
CA ASP A 171 -12.56 -14.09 5.26
C ASP A 171 -11.51 -13.81 6.35
N HIS A 172 -11.73 -14.34 7.57
CA HIS A 172 -10.73 -14.28 8.63
C HIS A 172 -9.45 -15.04 8.24
N LEU A 173 -9.57 -16.24 7.63
CA LEU A 173 -8.40 -17.00 7.17
C LEU A 173 -7.64 -16.22 6.09
N LEU A 174 -8.33 -15.70 5.08
CA LEU A 174 -7.70 -15.04 3.93
C LEU A 174 -7.12 -13.65 4.27
N ASP A 175 -7.54 -13.06 5.40
CA ASP A 175 -7.01 -11.78 5.87
C ASP A 175 -5.91 -11.93 6.94
N SER A 176 -5.69 -13.15 7.46
CA SER A 176 -4.75 -13.37 8.58
C SER A 176 -3.37 -13.76 8.08
N ILE A 177 -2.49 -12.77 7.97
CA ILE A 177 -1.07 -12.99 7.66
C ILE A 177 -0.38 -13.76 8.80
N MET A 178 0.75 -14.38 8.49
CA MET A 178 1.68 -14.89 9.49
C MET A 178 3.07 -14.34 9.26
N GLU A 179 3.65 -13.75 10.28
CA GLU A 179 5.08 -13.42 10.33
C GLU A 179 5.71 -14.32 11.40
N VAL A 180 6.70 -15.13 11.03
CA VAL A 180 7.28 -16.15 11.88
C VAL A 180 8.80 -16.03 11.83
N ASN A 181 9.43 -15.65 12.94
CA ASN A 181 10.86 -15.47 13.04
C ASN A 181 11.33 -15.61 14.50
N CYS A 182 12.65 -15.56 14.75
CA CYS A 182 13.21 -15.72 16.09
C CYS A 182 13.12 -14.47 16.97
N ASN A 183 12.80 -13.28 16.42
CA ASN A 183 12.74 -12.07 17.21
C ASN A 183 11.55 -12.08 18.16
N PRO A 184 11.67 -11.50 19.36
CA PRO A 184 10.56 -11.43 20.30
C PRO A 184 9.42 -10.56 19.75
N MET A 185 8.21 -10.92 20.14
CA MET A 185 7.04 -10.06 19.93
C MET A 185 6.98 -9.04 21.08
N ILE A 186 6.95 -7.75 20.72
CA ILE A 186 6.83 -6.66 21.68
C ILE A 186 5.35 -6.35 21.83
N THR A 187 4.86 -6.26 23.07
CA THR A 187 3.44 -6.01 23.34
C THR A 187 3.28 -4.78 24.22
N ARG A 188 2.35 -3.89 23.84
CA ARG A 188 1.85 -2.80 24.66
C ARG A 188 0.33 -2.87 24.76
N ASP A 189 -0.20 -2.60 25.92
CA ASP A 189 -1.63 -2.35 26.08
C ASP A 189 -1.91 -0.88 25.81
N ILE A 190 -2.78 -0.60 24.85
CA ILE A 190 -3.19 0.77 24.52
C ILE A 190 -4.71 0.84 24.64
N ASP A 191 -5.18 1.61 25.61
CA ASP A 191 -6.60 1.79 25.92
C ASP A 191 -7.35 0.46 26.20
N GLY A 192 -6.67 -0.51 26.85
CA GLY A 192 -7.22 -1.84 27.15
C GLY A 192 -7.18 -2.81 25.97
N ARG A 193 -6.49 -2.47 24.89
CA ARG A 193 -6.31 -3.33 23.71
C ARG A 193 -4.84 -3.69 23.51
N PRO A 194 -4.48 -4.98 23.44
CA PRO A 194 -3.11 -5.39 23.15
C PRO A 194 -2.70 -5.00 21.73
N HIS A 195 -1.53 -4.35 21.62
CA HIS A 195 -0.87 -4.05 20.35
C HIS A 195 0.47 -4.77 20.32
N HIS A 196 0.66 -5.58 19.30
CA HIS A 196 1.83 -6.43 19.12
C HIS A 196 2.68 -5.89 17.97
N LEU A 197 4.00 -5.79 18.20
CA LEU A 197 4.97 -5.44 17.18
C LEU A 197 5.92 -6.61 16.96
N LYS A 198 5.97 -7.14 15.76
CA LYS A 198 6.89 -8.18 15.31
C LYS A 198 7.83 -7.59 14.24
N ILE A 199 9.12 -7.59 14.52
CA ILE A 199 10.14 -7.04 13.63
C ILE A 199 10.94 -8.17 13.01
N TRP A 200 11.26 -8.04 11.74
CA TRP A 200 12.25 -8.84 11.04
C TRP A 200 13.18 -7.94 10.24
N ASP A 201 14.48 -8.21 10.28
CA ASP A 201 15.49 -7.53 9.45
C ASP A 201 16.11 -8.52 8.47
N SER A 202 16.05 -8.22 7.18
CA SER A 202 16.54 -9.08 6.09
C SER A 202 18.06 -9.34 6.14
N GLY A 203 18.81 -8.49 6.82
CA GLY A 203 20.26 -8.63 7.03
C GLY A 203 20.62 -9.19 8.41
N GLY A 204 19.63 -9.47 9.27
CA GLY A 204 19.85 -9.94 10.63
C GLY A 204 20.45 -8.90 11.57
N HIS A 205 20.31 -7.59 11.26
CA HIS A 205 20.81 -6.52 12.11
C HIS A 205 19.90 -6.30 13.31
N GLU A 206 20.51 -6.01 14.44
CA GLU A 206 19.77 -5.58 15.63
C GLU A 206 19.24 -4.14 15.44
N VAL A 207 18.00 -3.94 15.85
CA VAL A 207 17.36 -2.62 15.83
C VAL A 207 17.96 -1.75 16.93
N HIS A 208 18.23 -0.47 16.65
CA HIS A 208 18.74 0.48 17.64
C HIS A 208 17.73 0.67 18.79
N PRO A 209 18.06 0.30 20.05
CA PRO A 209 17.08 0.24 21.12
C PRO A 209 16.37 1.56 21.43
N GLU A 210 17.12 2.69 21.41
CA GLU A 210 16.55 4.01 21.71
C GLU A 210 15.57 4.44 20.59
N ARG A 211 15.89 4.17 19.32
CA ARG A 211 14.97 4.50 18.21
C ARG A 211 13.74 3.61 18.22
N LEU A 212 13.90 2.35 18.59
CA LEU A 212 12.77 1.44 18.76
C LEU A 212 11.84 1.92 19.88
N ALA A 213 12.39 2.37 21.00
CA ALA A 213 11.59 2.92 22.09
C ALA A 213 10.80 4.17 21.66
N VAL A 214 11.44 5.10 20.94
CA VAL A 214 10.76 6.28 20.36
C VAL A 214 9.65 5.86 19.42
N PHE A 215 9.89 4.87 18.54
CA PHE A 215 8.85 4.38 17.62
C PHE A 215 7.67 3.77 18.36
N GLN A 216 7.91 2.98 19.40
CA GLN A 216 6.83 2.41 20.24
C GLN A 216 6.00 3.49 20.93
N ASP A 217 6.64 4.55 21.42
CA ASP A 217 5.95 5.67 22.07
C ASP A 217 5.11 6.48 21.05
N ASP A 218 5.64 6.68 19.84
CA ASP A 218 4.90 7.38 18.78
C ASP A 218 3.75 6.52 18.24
N MET A 219 3.94 5.19 18.10
CA MET A 219 2.84 4.26 17.79
C MET A 219 1.70 4.39 18.80
N GLU A 220 2.01 4.37 20.11
CA GLU A 220 1.00 4.49 21.16
C GLU A 220 0.23 5.81 21.06
N LYS A 221 0.92 6.94 20.89
CA LYS A 221 0.29 8.26 20.74
C LYS A 221 -0.62 8.33 19.51
N ILE A 222 -0.16 7.80 18.36
CA ILE A 222 -0.93 7.76 17.11
C ILE A 222 -2.18 6.90 17.29
N VAL A 223 -2.04 5.71 17.87
CA VAL A 223 -3.17 4.81 18.16
C VAL A 223 -4.24 5.52 19.00
N ARG A 224 -3.83 6.24 20.06
CA ARG A 224 -4.77 7.01 20.90
C ARG A 224 -5.51 8.09 20.13
N GLU A 225 -4.87 8.76 19.16
CA GLU A 225 -5.55 9.75 18.31
C GLU A 225 -6.59 9.09 17.38
N HIS A 226 -6.29 7.90 16.84
CA HIS A 226 -7.29 7.14 16.08
C HIS A 226 -8.46 6.71 16.96
N HIS A 227 -8.18 6.20 18.17
CA HIS A 227 -9.21 5.81 19.14
C HIS A 227 -10.06 7.02 19.59
N ALA A 228 -9.47 8.19 19.75
CA ALA A 228 -10.21 9.42 20.08
C ALA A 228 -11.18 9.85 18.97
N LEU A 229 -10.91 9.50 17.71
CA LEU A 229 -11.78 9.84 16.58
C LEU A 229 -12.84 8.77 16.30
N PHE A 230 -12.45 7.48 16.30
CA PHE A 230 -13.30 6.37 15.87
C PHE A 230 -13.84 5.51 17.02
N GLY A 231 -13.39 5.76 18.24
CA GLY A 231 -13.62 4.88 19.39
C GLY A 231 -12.59 3.76 19.51
N VAL A 232 -12.44 3.22 20.72
CA VAL A 232 -11.57 2.06 20.96
C VAL A 232 -12.18 0.81 20.34
N PRO A 233 -11.48 0.10 19.44
CA PRO A 233 -12.01 -1.10 18.83
C PRO A 233 -12.20 -2.25 19.80
N SER A 234 -13.34 -2.93 19.71
CA SER A 234 -13.67 -4.11 20.53
C SER A 234 -13.26 -5.46 19.90
N TRP A 235 -12.66 -5.45 18.72
CA TRP A 235 -12.42 -6.65 17.91
C TRP A 235 -11.01 -7.28 18.08
N GLY A 236 -10.55 -7.39 19.31
CA GLY A 236 -9.34 -8.14 19.65
C GLY A 236 -8.01 -7.40 19.43
N PRO A 237 -6.87 -8.09 19.60
CA PRO A 237 -5.55 -7.48 19.51
C PRO A 237 -5.23 -6.98 18.11
N TYR A 238 -4.23 -6.08 18.00
CA TYR A 238 -3.70 -5.59 16.74
C TYR A 238 -2.24 -5.99 16.56
N PHE A 239 -1.87 -6.43 15.36
CA PHE A 239 -0.51 -6.88 15.04
C PHE A 239 0.13 -5.95 14.01
N THR A 240 1.27 -5.40 14.34
CA THR A 240 2.14 -4.68 13.40
C THR A 240 3.33 -5.56 13.07
N VAL A 241 3.48 -5.91 11.80
CA VAL A 241 4.67 -6.56 11.26
C VAL A 241 5.52 -5.49 10.59
N LEU A 242 6.79 -5.37 11.00
CA LEU A 242 7.75 -4.45 10.42
C LEU A 242 8.91 -5.24 9.81
N GLN A 243 9.01 -5.23 8.50
CA GLN A 243 10.10 -5.83 7.73
C GLN A 243 11.11 -4.75 7.37
N LEU A 244 12.34 -4.89 7.87
CA LEU A 244 13.45 -3.99 7.62
C LEU A 244 14.34 -4.54 6.51
N THR A 245 14.54 -3.75 5.47
CA THR A 245 15.32 -4.11 4.29
C THR A 245 16.34 -3.03 3.96
N ASP A 246 17.04 -3.17 2.86
CA ASP A 246 17.99 -2.15 2.40
C ASP A 246 17.27 -0.94 1.78
N THR A 247 16.30 -1.20 0.90
CA THR A 247 15.63 -0.15 0.11
C THR A 247 14.12 -0.35 -0.06
N GLY A 248 13.56 -1.44 0.52
CA GLY A 248 12.14 -1.76 0.35
C GLY A 248 11.24 -0.72 1.04
N ARG A 249 10.09 -0.45 0.43
CA ARG A 249 9.02 0.36 1.02
C ARG A 249 7.66 -0.15 0.56
N GLY A 250 6.76 -0.31 1.50
CA GLY A 250 5.37 -0.66 1.24
C GLY A 250 4.61 -0.96 2.51
N GLY A 251 3.30 -0.89 2.44
CA GLY A 251 2.38 -1.31 3.46
C GLY A 251 1.30 -2.19 2.87
N LEU A 252 0.67 -2.99 3.71
CA LEU A 252 -0.55 -3.71 3.41
C LEU A 252 -1.35 -3.90 4.69
N GLU A 253 -2.57 -3.43 4.61
CA GLU A 253 -3.53 -3.45 5.68
C GLU A 253 -4.30 -4.77 5.76
N HIS A 254 -4.66 -5.14 6.98
CA HIS A 254 -5.54 -6.26 7.31
C HIS A 254 -6.55 -5.84 8.39
N MET A 255 -7.54 -6.69 8.66
CA MET A 255 -8.62 -6.39 9.60
C MET A 255 -8.10 -5.99 10.99
N ASN A 256 -7.12 -6.71 11.51
CA ASN A 256 -6.51 -6.53 12.83
C ASN A 256 -4.97 -6.58 12.76
N SER A 257 -4.38 -6.36 11.60
CA SER A 257 -2.93 -6.28 11.46
C SER A 257 -2.53 -5.42 10.27
N GLN A 258 -1.25 -5.16 10.20
CA GLN A 258 -0.59 -4.57 9.04
C GLN A 258 0.78 -5.20 8.84
N THR A 259 1.24 -5.24 7.59
CA THR A 259 2.64 -5.47 7.26
C THR A 259 3.23 -4.21 6.66
N SER A 260 4.30 -3.71 7.24
CA SER A 260 5.06 -2.57 6.74
C SER A 260 6.48 -3.00 6.39
N MET A 261 6.97 -2.61 5.23
CA MET A 261 8.35 -2.81 4.81
C MET A 261 9.02 -1.45 4.67
N MET A 262 10.19 -1.28 5.28
CA MET A 262 10.93 -0.01 5.30
C MET A 262 12.44 -0.25 5.13
N PRO A 263 13.18 0.75 4.63
CA PRO A 263 14.62 0.76 4.77
C PRO A 263 15.01 0.70 6.25
N ARG A 264 15.97 -0.16 6.62
CA ARG A 264 16.39 -0.31 8.03
C ARG A 264 16.89 0.98 8.67
N SER A 265 17.39 1.90 7.84
CA SER A 265 17.83 3.24 8.28
C SER A 265 16.73 4.04 8.98
N CYS A 266 15.45 3.73 8.74
CA CYS A 266 14.33 4.40 9.43
C CYS A 266 14.41 4.29 10.96
N LEU A 267 15.06 3.24 11.48
CA LEU A 267 15.30 3.04 12.91
C LEU A 267 16.76 3.35 13.32
N PHE A 268 17.50 4.11 12.53
CA PHE A 268 18.83 4.58 12.88
C PHE A 268 18.81 6.06 13.28
N PRO A 269 19.62 6.49 14.25
CA PRO A 269 19.80 7.91 14.55
C PRO A 269 20.28 8.70 13.33
N GLY A 270 19.77 9.93 13.15
CA GLY A 270 20.13 10.80 12.03
C GLY A 270 19.38 10.55 10.72
N HIS A 271 18.45 9.61 10.68
CA HIS A 271 17.61 9.28 9.53
C HIS A 271 16.17 9.74 9.73
N GLU A 272 15.98 11.03 10.03
CA GLU A 272 14.68 11.58 10.43
C GLU A 272 13.64 11.58 9.28
N ASP A 273 14.08 11.60 8.04
CA ASP A 273 13.18 11.55 6.88
C ASP A 273 12.57 10.16 6.70
N GLU A 274 13.39 9.13 6.80
CA GLU A 274 12.96 7.73 6.75
C GLU A 274 12.11 7.37 7.98
N TYR A 275 12.45 7.90 9.15
CA TYR A 275 11.66 7.73 10.35
C TYR A 275 10.27 8.38 10.22
N ARG A 276 10.19 9.58 9.68
CA ARG A 276 8.91 10.26 9.40
C ARG A 276 8.05 9.44 8.44
N ASP A 277 8.66 8.84 7.39
CA ASP A 277 7.97 7.98 6.45
C ASP A 277 7.45 6.69 7.11
N LEU A 278 8.23 6.08 8.03
CA LEU A 278 7.79 4.93 8.84
C LEU A 278 6.56 5.27 9.69
N VAL A 279 6.60 6.41 10.39
CA VAL A 279 5.50 6.85 11.27
C VAL A 279 4.23 7.14 10.47
N SER A 280 4.35 7.80 9.31
CA SER A 280 3.25 8.04 8.37
C SER A 280 2.66 6.73 7.85
N LEU A 281 3.52 5.80 7.42
CA LEU A 281 3.09 4.50 6.92
C LEU A 281 2.34 3.72 8.01
N PHE A 282 2.88 3.66 9.22
CA PHE A 282 2.21 3.02 10.35
C PHE A 282 0.81 3.59 10.60
N SER A 283 0.68 4.91 10.62
CA SER A 283 -0.60 5.59 10.84
C SER A 283 -1.60 5.32 9.71
N HIS A 284 -1.15 5.30 8.46
CA HIS A 284 -1.95 4.97 7.28
C HIS A 284 -2.51 3.55 7.37
N GLU A 285 -1.65 2.56 7.56
CA GLU A 285 -2.05 1.15 7.64
C GLU A 285 -2.92 0.87 8.88
N TYR A 286 -2.69 1.58 10.00
CA TYR A 286 -3.51 1.47 11.19
C TYR A 286 -4.94 1.99 10.97
N LEU A 287 -5.10 3.08 10.22
CA LEU A 287 -6.41 3.66 9.89
C LEU A 287 -7.27 2.71 9.06
N HIS A 288 -6.65 1.90 8.22
CA HIS A 288 -7.36 0.98 7.34
C HIS A 288 -8.23 -0.05 8.08
N GLN A 289 -8.00 -0.33 9.35
CA GLN A 289 -8.90 -1.21 10.11
C GLN A 289 -10.36 -0.68 10.14
N TRP A 290 -10.56 0.65 10.00
CA TRP A 290 -11.87 1.27 9.79
C TRP A 290 -12.14 1.53 8.32
N ASN A 291 -11.27 2.29 7.66
CA ASN A 291 -11.40 2.75 6.28
C ASN A 291 -10.52 1.91 5.37
N VAL A 292 -10.98 0.89 4.96
CA VAL A 292 -11.35 -0.04 3.92
C VAL A 292 -11.62 -1.47 4.44
N LYS A 293 -11.18 -1.83 5.64
CA LYS A 293 -11.40 -3.22 6.10
C LYS A 293 -12.81 -3.42 6.68
N ARG A 294 -13.39 -2.41 7.32
CA ARG A 294 -14.75 -2.44 7.88
C ARG A 294 -15.73 -1.55 7.13
N LEU A 295 -15.37 -0.31 6.81
CA LEU A 295 -16.05 0.48 5.81
C LEU A 295 -15.49 0.12 4.44
N LYS A 296 -16.31 -0.39 3.53
CA LYS A 296 -15.89 -0.86 2.20
C LYS A 296 -16.65 -0.15 1.08
N PRO A 297 -16.07 0.00 -0.12
CA PRO A 297 -16.89 0.23 -1.30
C PRO A 297 -17.93 -0.87 -1.44
N THR A 298 -19.14 -0.55 -1.88
CA THR A 298 -20.21 -1.55 -2.09
C THR A 298 -19.76 -2.70 -2.99
N SER A 299 -18.91 -2.41 -4.00
CA SER A 299 -18.31 -3.42 -4.89
C SER A 299 -17.32 -4.37 -4.21
N PHE A 300 -16.89 -4.07 -2.97
CA PHE A 300 -15.92 -4.87 -2.21
C PHE A 300 -16.57 -5.62 -1.03
N LEU A 301 -17.88 -5.59 -0.90
CA LEU A 301 -18.58 -6.35 0.15
C LEU A 301 -18.39 -7.86 -0.04
N ASP A 302 -18.43 -8.31 -1.30
CA ASP A 302 -18.14 -9.69 -1.69
C ASP A 302 -16.97 -9.72 -2.67
N TYR A 303 -15.77 -10.11 -2.16
CA TYR A 303 -14.59 -10.23 -3.00
C TYR A 303 -14.66 -11.43 -3.94
N ASP A 304 -14.58 -11.19 -5.25
CA ASP A 304 -14.19 -12.22 -6.21
C ASP A 304 -12.67 -12.15 -6.41
N LEU A 305 -11.93 -13.05 -5.75
CA LEU A 305 -10.46 -13.08 -5.83
C LEU A 305 -9.93 -13.60 -7.18
N GLN A 306 -10.81 -13.84 -8.15
CA GLN A 306 -10.48 -14.27 -9.53
C GLN A 306 -10.59 -13.13 -10.54
N ARG A 307 -11.23 -12.01 -10.16
CA ARG A 307 -11.52 -10.87 -11.03
C ARG A 307 -11.23 -9.55 -10.32
N GLU A 308 -11.02 -8.51 -11.11
CA GLU A 308 -10.90 -7.16 -10.62
C GLU A 308 -12.21 -6.70 -9.94
N GLY A 309 -12.09 -6.03 -8.81
CA GLY A 309 -13.18 -5.30 -8.17
C GLY A 309 -13.03 -3.80 -8.45
N HIS A 310 -13.88 -3.22 -9.29
CA HIS A 310 -13.79 -1.81 -9.64
C HIS A 310 -14.56 -0.93 -8.67
N THR A 311 -13.97 0.21 -8.32
CA THR A 311 -14.61 1.27 -7.54
C THR A 311 -14.05 2.63 -7.95
N ASP A 312 -14.87 3.65 -7.90
CA ASP A 312 -14.46 5.05 -8.13
C ASP A 312 -14.05 5.77 -6.82
N LEU A 313 -13.83 5.01 -5.73
CA LEU A 313 -13.66 5.55 -4.38
C LEU A 313 -12.27 5.36 -3.77
N LEU A 314 -11.26 4.84 -4.49
CA LEU A 314 -9.93 4.65 -3.89
C LEU A 314 -9.29 5.99 -3.45
N TRP A 315 -9.66 7.10 -4.05
CA TRP A 315 -9.26 8.42 -3.58
C TRP A 315 -9.70 8.71 -2.14
N TRP A 316 -10.85 8.15 -1.70
CA TRP A 316 -11.34 8.23 -0.33
C TRP A 316 -10.63 7.21 0.56
N PHE A 317 -10.58 5.95 0.11
CA PHE A 317 -10.04 4.84 0.89
C PHE A 317 -8.52 4.87 1.03
N GLU A 318 -7.80 5.46 0.07
CA GLU A 318 -6.35 5.56 0.07
C GLU A 318 -5.86 7.00 0.25
N GLY A 319 -6.35 7.90 -0.58
CA GLY A 319 -6.00 9.33 -0.47
C GLY A 319 -6.50 9.95 0.83
N GLY A 320 -7.75 9.65 1.21
CA GLY A 320 -8.33 10.05 2.48
C GLY A 320 -7.60 9.47 3.68
N THR A 321 -7.19 8.21 3.59
CA THR A 321 -6.39 7.53 4.62
C THR A 321 -5.00 8.14 4.73
N SER A 322 -4.34 8.47 3.61
CA SER A 322 -3.05 9.17 3.61
C SER A 322 -3.16 10.52 4.31
N TRP A 323 -4.15 11.33 3.94
CA TRP A 323 -4.37 12.64 4.55
C TRP A 323 -4.65 12.54 6.06
N LEU A 324 -5.59 11.67 6.46
CA LEU A 324 -5.96 11.56 7.88
C LEU A 324 -4.86 10.89 8.70
N GLY A 325 -4.17 9.90 8.14
CA GLY A 325 -3.01 9.24 8.78
C GLY A 325 -1.92 10.24 9.15
N ASP A 326 -1.57 11.14 8.23
CA ASP A 326 -0.59 12.21 8.49
C ASP A 326 -1.11 13.22 9.52
N MET A 327 -2.41 13.53 9.49
CA MET A 327 -3.02 14.39 10.52
C MET A 327 -3.00 13.75 11.90
N MET A 328 -3.09 12.41 12.00
CA MET A 328 -2.92 11.69 13.27
C MET A 328 -1.48 11.75 13.77
N CYS A 329 -0.48 11.67 12.87
CA CYS A 329 0.92 11.89 13.24
C CYS A 329 1.16 13.28 13.84
N VAL A 330 0.54 14.31 13.26
CA VAL A 330 0.64 15.69 13.79
C VAL A 330 -0.08 15.84 15.13
N ARG A 331 -1.32 15.37 15.24
CA ARG A 331 -2.15 15.50 16.45
C ARG A 331 -1.58 14.73 17.63
N SER A 332 -0.97 13.58 17.36
CA SER A 332 -0.26 12.80 18.38
C SER A 332 1.04 13.43 18.85
N GLY A 333 1.57 14.41 18.10
CA GLY A 333 2.88 15.01 18.35
C GLY A 333 4.06 14.15 17.87
N ALA A 334 3.81 13.03 17.17
CA ALA A 334 4.85 12.26 16.51
C ALA A 334 5.49 13.04 15.33
N TRP A 335 4.72 13.93 14.71
CA TRP A 335 5.20 14.93 13.77
C TRP A 335 5.06 16.34 14.31
N THR A 336 6.08 17.16 14.09
CA THR A 336 6.03 18.60 14.29
C THR A 336 5.39 19.32 13.10
N GLU A 337 5.05 20.61 13.25
CA GLU A 337 4.65 21.45 12.11
C GLU A 337 5.72 21.47 11.01
N ALA A 338 7.01 21.47 11.38
CA ALA A 338 8.11 21.45 10.42
C ALA A 338 8.14 20.14 9.61
N ASP A 339 7.87 18.99 10.25
CA ASP A 339 7.77 17.69 9.59
C ASP A 339 6.61 17.66 8.61
N TRP A 340 5.43 18.13 9.02
CA TRP A 340 4.28 18.23 8.13
C TRP A 340 4.57 19.15 6.93
N ARG A 341 5.17 20.33 7.16
CA ARG A 341 5.54 21.25 6.07
C ARG A 341 6.50 20.61 5.09
N LYS A 342 7.51 19.90 5.56
CA LYS A 342 8.49 19.20 4.72
C LYS A 342 7.83 18.12 3.86
N ASP A 343 6.97 17.31 4.46
CA ASP A 343 6.23 16.27 3.75
C ASP A 343 5.24 16.85 2.73
N PHE A 344 4.45 17.84 3.15
CA PHE A 344 3.51 18.54 2.28
C PHE A 344 4.21 19.16 1.05
N LEU A 345 5.36 19.80 1.24
CA LEU A 345 6.13 20.37 0.12
C LEU A 345 6.68 19.29 -0.81
N ARG A 346 7.11 18.15 -0.28
CA ARG A 346 7.50 16.97 -1.09
C ARG A 346 6.33 16.50 -1.96
N LYS A 347 5.13 16.42 -1.42
CA LYS A 347 3.88 16.06 -2.11
C LYS A 347 3.49 17.11 -3.16
N MET A 348 3.53 18.38 -2.81
CA MET A 348 3.28 19.48 -3.75
C MET A 348 4.26 19.47 -4.93
N ASN A 349 5.53 19.18 -4.70
CA ASN A 349 6.53 19.06 -5.76
C ASN A 349 6.27 17.86 -6.69
N ARG A 350 5.66 16.79 -6.20
CA ARG A 350 5.19 15.68 -7.05
C ARG A 350 3.95 16.07 -7.84
N HIS A 351 2.98 16.71 -7.19
CA HIS A 351 1.74 17.20 -7.78
C HIS A 351 2.00 18.17 -8.95
N THR A 352 2.81 19.20 -8.73
CA THR A 352 3.10 20.23 -9.76
C THR A 352 3.85 19.69 -10.99
N ARG A 353 4.48 18.52 -10.87
CA ARG A 353 5.16 17.83 -11.99
C ARG A 353 4.27 16.82 -12.72
N CYS A 354 3.01 16.68 -12.31
CA CYS A 354 2.08 15.73 -12.90
C CYS A 354 1.05 16.43 -13.77
N ASN A 355 1.16 16.28 -15.09
CA ASN A 355 0.17 16.82 -16.04
C ASN A 355 -1.07 15.92 -16.19
N GLY A 356 -1.04 14.72 -15.61
CA GLY A 356 -2.13 13.76 -15.65
C GLY A 356 -3.44 14.30 -15.11
N CYS A 357 -3.41 15.25 -14.15
CA CYS A 357 -4.60 15.87 -13.57
C CYS A 357 -5.52 16.59 -14.60
N HIS A 358 -5.01 16.91 -15.78
CA HIS A 358 -5.81 17.45 -16.89
C HIS A 358 -6.36 16.36 -17.83
N ARG A 359 -6.06 15.10 -17.58
CA ARG A 359 -6.41 13.95 -18.43
C ARG A 359 -7.18 12.87 -17.72
N GLU A 360 -7.01 12.77 -16.41
CA GLU A 360 -7.63 11.77 -15.55
C GLU A 360 -8.19 12.45 -14.31
N SER A 361 -9.39 12.06 -13.91
CA SER A 361 -10.04 12.48 -12.67
C SER A 361 -9.72 11.50 -11.54
N LEU A 362 -10.00 11.87 -10.28
CA LEU A 362 -9.84 10.97 -9.13
C LEU A 362 -10.73 9.72 -9.22
N ALA A 363 -11.95 9.85 -9.73
CA ALA A 363 -12.85 8.73 -9.95
C ALA A 363 -12.29 7.77 -11.00
N GLU A 364 -11.79 8.28 -12.14
CA GLU A 364 -11.16 7.47 -13.18
C GLU A 364 -9.89 6.79 -12.66
N SER A 365 -9.00 7.51 -11.99
CA SER A 365 -7.78 6.96 -11.39
C SER A 365 -8.08 5.86 -10.36
N SER A 366 -9.14 6.02 -9.57
CA SER A 366 -9.60 5.00 -8.63
C SER A 366 -10.10 3.75 -9.35
N HIS A 367 -10.91 3.92 -10.41
CA HIS A 367 -11.47 2.82 -11.18
C HIS A 367 -10.38 2.04 -11.93
N ASP A 368 -9.42 2.74 -12.51
CA ASP A 368 -8.35 2.19 -13.34
C ASP A 368 -7.10 1.78 -12.56
N ALA A 369 -7.16 1.76 -11.22
CA ALA A 369 -6.06 1.36 -10.35
C ALA A 369 -5.38 0.05 -10.76
N TRP A 370 -6.18 -0.92 -11.23
CA TRP A 370 -5.76 -2.25 -11.66
C TRP A 370 -4.75 -2.28 -12.81
N ILE A 371 -4.75 -1.25 -13.66
CA ILE A 371 -3.90 -1.17 -14.85
C ILE A 371 -2.98 0.06 -14.82
N HIS A 372 -3.16 1.00 -13.88
CA HIS A 372 -2.41 2.26 -13.84
C HIS A 372 -1.35 2.27 -12.74
N LEU A 373 -1.71 2.56 -11.50
CA LEU A 373 -0.77 2.94 -10.43
C LEU A 373 0.41 1.97 -10.24
N TYR A 374 0.13 0.66 -10.22
CA TYR A 374 1.16 -0.38 -10.03
C TYR A 374 1.90 -0.76 -11.32
N ARG A 375 1.50 -0.20 -12.46
CA ARG A 375 2.08 -0.44 -13.79
C ARG A 375 2.61 0.85 -14.40
N SER A 376 3.37 1.60 -13.62
CA SER A 376 3.95 2.86 -14.05
C SER A 376 4.88 2.70 -15.25
N GLY A 377 4.80 3.63 -16.20
CA GLY A 377 5.64 3.70 -17.38
C GLY A 377 6.20 5.10 -17.60
N PRO A 378 7.00 5.29 -18.67
CA PRO A 378 7.64 6.57 -18.98
C PRO A 378 6.67 7.74 -19.17
N TYR A 379 5.42 7.45 -19.50
CA TYR A 379 4.39 8.46 -19.79
C TYR A 379 3.37 8.66 -18.64
N THR A 380 3.53 7.95 -17.54
CA THR A 380 2.57 7.95 -16.40
C THR A 380 2.28 9.37 -15.91
N ARG A 381 3.29 10.21 -15.67
CA ARG A 381 3.13 11.58 -15.16
C ARG A 381 2.37 12.51 -16.14
N GLU A 382 2.36 12.19 -17.43
CA GLU A 382 1.70 12.97 -18.45
C GLU A 382 0.24 12.54 -18.68
N SER A 383 -0.13 11.32 -18.30
CA SER A 383 -1.42 10.70 -18.63
C SER A 383 -2.28 10.32 -17.42
N GLN A 384 -1.66 10.09 -16.27
CA GLN A 384 -2.31 9.52 -15.10
C GLN A 384 -2.03 10.34 -13.84
N ILE A 385 -2.91 10.20 -12.85
CA ILE A 385 -2.70 10.71 -11.49
C ILE A 385 -2.61 9.55 -10.49
N SER A 386 -2.13 9.85 -9.30
CA SER A 386 -2.20 8.93 -8.15
C SER A 386 -3.40 9.28 -7.29
N TYR A 387 -4.36 8.39 -7.17
CA TYR A 387 -5.48 8.56 -6.25
C TYR A 387 -5.05 8.66 -4.79
N TYR A 388 -3.83 8.21 -4.43
CA TYR A 388 -3.20 8.49 -3.13
C TYR A 388 -2.88 9.99 -3.00
N LEU A 389 -2.00 10.49 -3.86
CA LEU A 389 -1.49 11.86 -3.76
C LEU A 389 -2.58 12.92 -4.04
N GLU A 390 -3.26 12.79 -5.18
CA GLU A 390 -4.29 13.76 -5.55
C GLU A 390 -5.53 13.63 -4.66
N GLY A 391 -5.83 12.41 -4.16
CA GLY A 391 -6.89 12.17 -3.18
C GLY A 391 -6.58 12.80 -1.83
N GLU A 392 -5.35 12.71 -1.36
CA GLU A 392 -4.89 13.39 -0.13
C GLU A 392 -5.05 14.91 -0.24
N LEU A 393 -4.60 15.49 -1.34
CA LEU A 393 -4.75 16.94 -1.58
C LEU A 393 -6.23 17.34 -1.72
N ALA A 394 -7.06 16.50 -2.34
CA ALA A 394 -8.50 16.73 -2.43
C ALA A 394 -9.18 16.67 -1.06
N MET A 395 -8.80 15.71 -0.19
CA MET A 395 -9.32 15.63 1.17
C MET A 395 -8.95 16.86 2.00
N MET A 396 -7.73 17.36 1.89
CA MET A 396 -7.32 18.62 2.53
C MET A 396 -8.16 19.81 2.01
N CYS A 397 -8.44 19.87 0.71
CA CYS A 397 -9.30 20.89 0.13
C CYS A 397 -10.76 20.77 0.61
N LEU A 398 -11.25 19.54 0.78
CA LEU A 398 -12.57 19.25 1.33
C LEU A 398 -12.67 19.70 2.80
N ASP A 399 -11.66 19.34 3.61
CA ASP A 399 -11.57 19.73 5.03
C ASP A 399 -11.62 21.24 5.20
N THR A 400 -10.77 21.97 4.47
CA THR A 400 -10.70 23.42 4.57
C THR A 400 -11.97 24.12 4.08
N GLU A 401 -12.63 23.63 3.04
CA GLU A 401 -13.89 24.22 2.55
C GLU A 401 -15.06 23.93 3.52
N LEU A 402 -15.13 22.74 4.14
CA LEU A 402 -16.10 22.43 5.20
C LEU A 402 -15.91 23.39 6.38
N ARG A 403 -14.70 23.48 6.93
CA ARG A 403 -14.36 24.36 8.05
C ARG A 403 -14.68 25.81 7.76
N ARG A 404 -14.40 26.28 6.55
CA ARG A 404 -14.73 27.65 6.12
C ARG A 404 -16.24 27.93 6.21
N ARG A 405 -17.09 26.94 5.92
CA ARG A 405 -18.55 27.10 5.84
C ARG A 405 -19.26 26.95 7.18
N ASN A 406 -18.66 26.27 8.15
CA ASN A 406 -19.28 25.99 9.44
C ASN A 406 -18.61 26.72 10.63
N GLY A 407 -17.74 27.67 10.37
CA GLY A 407 -17.05 28.40 11.43
C GLY A 407 -15.92 27.60 12.10
N ASP A 408 -15.35 26.61 11.41
CA ASP A 408 -14.22 25.78 11.87
C ASP A 408 -14.57 24.71 12.94
N THR A 409 -15.85 24.32 13.01
CA THR A 409 -16.34 23.37 14.02
C THR A 409 -16.37 21.94 13.57
N TYR A 410 -16.31 21.67 12.24
CA TYR A 410 -16.42 20.35 11.65
C TYR A 410 -15.56 20.26 10.38
N GLY A 411 -14.80 19.19 10.24
CA GLY A 411 -13.91 18.96 9.10
C GLY A 411 -14.06 17.58 8.48
N ALA A 412 -13.18 17.27 7.52
CA ALA A 412 -13.23 16.00 6.79
C ALA A 412 -12.94 14.78 7.69
N CYS A 413 -12.18 14.94 8.78
CA CYS A 413 -11.98 13.86 9.75
C CYS A 413 -13.29 13.48 10.46
N ASN A 414 -14.13 14.45 10.81
CA ASN A 414 -15.44 14.20 11.40
C ASN A 414 -16.37 13.52 10.38
N LEU A 415 -16.35 14.00 9.13
CA LEU A 415 -17.11 13.39 8.03
C LEU A 415 -16.71 11.92 7.83
N MET A 416 -15.42 11.60 7.88
CA MET A 416 -14.96 10.21 7.75
C MET A 416 -15.43 9.35 8.92
N ALA A 417 -15.39 9.86 10.15
CA ALA A 417 -15.91 9.16 11.32
C ALA A 417 -17.41 8.90 11.22
N ASP A 418 -18.19 9.89 10.76
CA ASP A 418 -19.64 9.75 10.57
C ASP A 418 -19.96 8.69 9.49
N VAL A 419 -19.23 8.68 8.37
CA VAL A 419 -19.41 7.68 7.32
C VAL A 419 -19.04 6.27 7.82
N VAL A 420 -17.99 6.15 8.62
CA VAL A 420 -17.63 4.88 9.27
C VAL A 420 -18.75 4.43 10.21
N ALA A 421 -19.26 5.31 11.05
CA ALA A 421 -20.36 5.00 11.98
C ALA A 421 -21.64 4.58 11.27
N ASP A 422 -21.94 5.20 10.11
CA ASP A 422 -23.18 4.93 9.35
C ASP A 422 -23.12 3.64 8.53
N HIS A 423 -21.94 3.20 8.05
CA HIS A 423 -21.84 2.21 6.96
C HIS A 423 -20.86 1.06 7.22
N ALA A 424 -19.98 1.15 8.24
CA ALA A 424 -19.02 0.09 8.53
C ALA A 424 -19.68 -1.17 9.11
N MET A 425 -18.90 -2.24 9.15
CA MET A 425 -19.29 -3.50 9.80
C MET A 425 -19.50 -3.30 11.30
N ASP A 426 -20.61 -3.80 11.82
CA ASP A 426 -20.94 -3.89 13.24
C ASP A 426 -21.64 -5.20 13.57
N THR A 427 -22.20 -5.33 14.79
CA THR A 427 -22.96 -6.53 15.22
C THR A 427 -24.21 -6.77 14.42
N ASP A 428 -24.89 -5.71 13.98
CA ASP A 428 -26.16 -5.78 13.24
C ASP A 428 -25.94 -5.89 11.72
N ALA A 429 -24.77 -5.42 11.25
CA ALA A 429 -24.33 -5.49 9.86
C ALA A 429 -22.91 -6.11 9.74
N PRO A 430 -22.77 -7.44 9.92
CA PRO A 430 -21.45 -8.09 10.01
C PRO A 430 -20.61 -8.01 8.73
N ARG A 431 -21.19 -7.63 7.59
CA ARG A 431 -20.49 -7.33 6.33
C ARG A 431 -20.35 -5.83 6.06
N GLY A 432 -20.98 -4.97 6.88
CA GLY A 432 -21.20 -3.56 6.61
C GLY A 432 -22.30 -3.32 5.57
N LEU A 433 -22.72 -2.06 5.43
CA LEU A 433 -23.68 -1.64 4.40
C LEU A 433 -23.00 -1.34 3.07
N GLY A 434 -21.68 -1.13 3.11
CA GLY A 434 -20.92 -0.59 1.99
C GLY A 434 -21.21 0.89 1.76
N VAL A 435 -20.41 1.51 0.91
CA VAL A 435 -20.56 2.93 0.54
C VAL A 435 -20.28 3.11 -0.95
N ASP A 436 -21.08 3.93 -1.60
CA ASP A 436 -20.85 4.42 -2.96
C ASP A 436 -20.63 5.94 -2.97
N TYR A 437 -20.37 6.49 -4.15
CA TYR A 437 -20.17 7.95 -4.31
C TYR A 437 -21.39 8.75 -3.87
N THR A 438 -22.59 8.20 -4.08
CA THR A 438 -23.86 8.87 -3.71
C THR A 438 -24.00 8.97 -2.19
N ASP A 439 -23.58 7.94 -1.47
CA ASP A 439 -23.60 7.89 -0.02
C ASP A 439 -22.62 8.92 0.58
N LEU A 440 -21.38 8.96 0.06
CA LEU A 440 -20.41 10.00 0.46
C LEU A 440 -20.94 11.42 0.20
N ARG A 441 -21.57 11.62 -0.95
CA ARG A 441 -22.17 12.91 -1.30
C ARG A 441 -23.32 13.28 -0.38
N ARG A 442 -24.16 12.31 0.00
CA ARG A 442 -25.26 12.51 0.97
C ARG A 442 -24.72 12.79 2.37
N ALA A 443 -23.72 12.05 2.83
CA ALA A 443 -23.07 12.28 4.10
C ALA A 443 -22.49 13.69 4.16
N LEU A 444 -21.77 14.12 3.13
CA LEU A 444 -21.27 15.49 3.01
C LEU A 444 -22.39 16.53 3.07
N GLN A 445 -23.50 16.31 2.38
CA GLN A 445 -24.62 17.27 2.36
C GLN A 445 -25.35 17.38 3.71
N ARG A 446 -25.32 16.33 4.53
CA ARG A 446 -25.86 16.34 5.91
C ARG A 446 -24.92 16.99 6.92
N ALA A 447 -23.61 17.00 6.61
CA ALA A 447 -22.60 17.54 7.49
C ALA A 447 -22.77 19.07 7.72
N PRO A 448 -22.39 19.61 8.89
CA PRO A 448 -22.36 21.05 9.15
C PRO A 448 -21.60 21.80 8.05
N GLY A 449 -22.28 22.77 7.40
CA GLY A 449 -21.73 23.53 6.26
C GLY A 449 -21.72 22.79 4.93
N GLY A 450 -22.14 21.53 4.88
CA GLY A 450 -22.05 20.66 3.71
C GLY A 450 -23.22 20.77 2.72
N ALA A 451 -24.38 21.32 3.09
CA ALA A 451 -25.64 21.27 2.33
C ALA A 451 -25.50 21.66 0.84
N SER A 452 -24.65 22.61 0.48
CA SER A 452 -24.41 23.05 -0.92
C SER A 452 -23.05 22.60 -1.47
N MET A 453 -22.39 21.61 -0.85
CA MET A 453 -21.05 21.17 -1.25
C MET A 453 -21.02 20.07 -2.30
N GLY A 454 -22.16 19.50 -2.70
CA GLY A 454 -22.20 18.49 -3.74
C GLY A 454 -21.43 18.89 -5.03
N PRO A 455 -21.68 20.07 -5.63
CA PRO A 455 -20.92 20.51 -6.81
C PRO A 455 -19.42 20.73 -6.55
N PHE A 456 -19.02 21.02 -5.32
CA PHE A 456 -17.61 21.12 -4.96
C PHE A 456 -16.94 19.75 -4.93
N LEU A 457 -17.61 18.75 -4.32
CA LEU A 457 -17.15 17.36 -4.33
C LEU A 457 -17.08 16.82 -5.76
N ASP A 458 -18.13 17.05 -6.58
CA ASP A 458 -18.16 16.61 -7.98
C ASP A 458 -16.94 17.18 -8.75
N ARG A 459 -16.58 18.46 -8.54
CA ARG A 459 -15.39 19.05 -9.14
C ARG A 459 -14.09 18.42 -8.68
N LEU A 460 -13.96 18.10 -7.39
CA LEU A 460 -12.75 17.46 -6.86
C LEU A 460 -12.55 16.05 -7.43
N VAL A 461 -13.65 15.30 -7.57
CA VAL A 461 -13.59 13.85 -7.80
C VAL A 461 -13.78 13.47 -9.25
N LYS A 462 -14.71 14.13 -9.97
CA LYS A 462 -15.14 13.73 -11.32
C LYS A 462 -14.58 14.60 -12.44
N HIS A 463 -14.01 15.77 -12.12
CA HIS A 463 -13.46 16.64 -13.13
C HIS A 463 -11.94 16.44 -13.26
N ARG A 464 -11.45 16.51 -14.50
CA ARG A 464 -10.02 16.40 -14.85
C ARG A 464 -9.32 17.75 -14.63
N GLN A 465 -9.09 18.07 -13.38
CA GLN A 465 -8.45 19.32 -12.96
C GLN A 465 -7.73 19.13 -11.62
N PRO A 466 -6.66 19.88 -11.36
CA PRO A 466 -5.95 19.80 -10.08
C PRO A 466 -6.86 20.28 -8.93
N PRO A 467 -6.72 19.70 -7.72
CA PRO A 467 -7.39 20.19 -6.52
C PRO A 467 -6.96 21.62 -6.19
N PRO A 468 -7.85 22.48 -5.66
CA PRO A 468 -7.59 23.90 -5.42
C PRO A 468 -6.76 24.15 -4.14
N VAL A 469 -5.55 23.57 -4.07
CA VAL A 469 -4.66 23.58 -2.89
C VAL A 469 -4.29 25.00 -2.45
N GLU A 470 -4.03 25.90 -3.39
CA GLU A 470 -3.76 27.30 -3.06
C GLU A 470 -4.92 27.98 -2.31
N LYS A 471 -6.17 27.63 -2.68
CA LYS A 471 -7.36 28.16 -1.99
C LYS A 471 -7.42 27.62 -0.57
N ALA A 472 -7.10 26.34 -0.37
CA ALA A 472 -7.01 25.72 0.95
C ALA A 472 -5.95 26.39 1.83
N MET A 473 -4.76 26.62 1.30
CA MET A 473 -3.69 27.30 2.05
C MET A 473 -4.04 28.74 2.40
N ARG A 474 -4.73 29.48 1.53
CA ARG A 474 -5.20 30.85 1.82
C ARG A 474 -6.19 30.92 3.01
N PHE A 475 -6.98 29.87 3.25
CA PHE A 475 -7.84 29.77 4.45
C PHE A 475 -7.03 29.88 5.75
N PHE A 476 -5.82 29.34 5.74
CA PHE A 476 -4.87 29.40 6.85
C PHE A 476 -3.95 30.63 6.82
N ARG A 477 -4.11 31.55 5.87
CA ARG A 477 -3.19 32.67 5.59
C ARG A 477 -1.77 32.21 5.27
N LEU A 478 -1.68 31.06 4.61
CA LEU A 478 -0.45 30.55 4.02
C LEU A 478 -0.47 30.77 2.51
N LYS A 479 0.71 30.86 1.90
CA LYS A 479 0.87 31.08 0.46
C LYS A 479 1.88 30.08 -0.11
N LEU A 480 1.47 29.39 -1.17
CA LEU A 480 2.38 28.62 -2.00
C LEU A 480 3.12 29.59 -2.92
N VAL A 481 4.43 29.49 -2.95
CA VAL A 481 5.29 30.31 -3.81
C VAL A 481 6.32 29.39 -4.49
N PRO A 482 6.84 29.77 -5.66
CA PRO A 482 7.96 29.03 -6.26
C PRO A 482 9.13 28.91 -5.27
N GLU A 483 9.79 27.76 -5.24
CA GLU A 483 10.89 27.48 -4.28
C GLU A 483 12.13 28.32 -4.58
N HIS A 484 12.44 28.47 -5.88
CA HIS A 484 13.60 29.22 -6.35
C HIS A 484 13.26 30.02 -7.58
N GLU A 485 13.94 31.16 -7.76
CA GLU A 485 14.02 31.80 -9.05
C GLU A 485 14.78 30.88 -10.02
N PRO A 486 14.42 30.87 -11.33
CA PRO A 486 15.15 30.11 -12.33
C PRO A 486 16.62 30.52 -12.26
N LYS A 487 17.53 29.54 -12.12
CA LYS A 487 18.96 29.81 -12.25
C LYS A 487 19.23 30.08 -13.73
N PRO A 488 19.62 31.30 -14.10
CA PRO A 488 19.80 31.67 -15.52
C PRO A 488 20.81 30.79 -16.25
N GLU A 489 21.73 30.20 -15.47
CA GLU A 489 22.82 29.35 -15.94
C GLU A 489 22.44 27.87 -16.09
N ALA A 490 21.27 27.45 -15.57
CA ALA A 490 20.83 26.08 -15.70
C ALA A 490 20.20 25.86 -17.09
N ALA A 491 20.62 24.81 -17.77
CA ALA A 491 20.04 24.39 -19.03
C ALA A 491 19.25 23.08 -18.82
N TRP A 492 18.09 22.99 -19.43
CA TRP A 492 17.15 21.91 -19.26
C TRP A 492 16.82 21.22 -20.57
N LEU A 493 16.99 19.90 -20.60
CA LEU A 493 16.62 19.04 -21.72
C LEU A 493 15.19 18.50 -21.61
N GLY A 494 14.58 18.60 -20.45
CA GLY A 494 13.22 18.10 -20.23
C GLY A 494 13.10 16.58 -20.24
N VAL A 495 14.12 15.87 -19.80
CA VAL A 495 14.15 14.41 -19.74
C VAL A 495 14.43 13.92 -18.33
N GLY A 496 13.77 12.82 -17.94
CA GLY A 496 14.19 12.02 -16.80
C GLY A 496 15.34 11.11 -17.22
N LEU A 497 16.29 10.88 -16.31
CA LEU A 497 17.49 10.11 -16.60
C LEU A 497 17.65 8.97 -15.59
N SER A 498 18.07 7.81 -16.05
CA SER A 498 18.66 6.76 -15.22
C SER A 498 20.17 6.71 -15.46
N ASP A 499 20.91 6.45 -14.39
CA ASP A 499 22.36 6.35 -14.42
C ASP A 499 22.76 5.07 -13.67
N ASN A 500 23.44 4.17 -14.35
CA ASN A 500 23.93 2.91 -13.76
C ASN A 500 25.46 2.92 -13.60
N GLY A 501 26.08 4.11 -13.59
CA GLY A 501 27.53 4.29 -13.50
C GLY A 501 28.30 4.04 -14.81
N GLN A 502 27.63 3.54 -15.85
CA GLN A 502 28.22 3.30 -17.17
C GLN A 502 27.48 4.04 -18.29
N ARG A 503 26.17 4.21 -18.15
CA ARG A 503 25.29 4.76 -19.18
C ARG A 503 24.26 5.69 -18.57
N THR A 504 24.07 6.85 -19.18
CA THR A 504 23.02 7.83 -18.85
C THR A 504 21.91 7.72 -19.88
N ARG A 505 20.76 7.13 -19.49
CA ARG A 505 19.65 6.86 -20.38
C ARG A 505 18.42 7.72 -20.08
N ILE A 506 17.72 8.09 -21.15
CA ILE A 506 16.43 8.78 -21.06
C ILE A 506 15.37 7.77 -20.56
N THR A 507 14.68 8.11 -19.48
CA THR A 507 13.60 7.30 -18.90
C THR A 507 12.22 7.88 -19.13
N THR A 508 12.10 9.19 -19.32
CA THR A 508 10.83 9.87 -19.54
C THR A 508 11.07 11.25 -20.18
N PHE A 509 10.04 11.80 -20.78
CA PHE A 509 10.01 13.19 -21.25
C PHE A 509 9.04 14.01 -20.38
N HIS A 510 9.47 15.18 -19.97
CA HIS A 510 8.63 16.15 -19.30
C HIS A 510 7.87 17.02 -20.31
N ALA A 511 6.75 17.60 -19.89
CA ALA A 511 6.01 18.54 -20.72
C ALA A 511 6.91 19.71 -21.18
N GLY A 512 6.85 20.05 -22.46
CA GLY A 512 7.68 21.11 -23.04
C GLY A 512 9.14 20.73 -23.25
N SER A 513 9.53 19.45 -23.11
CA SER A 513 10.90 18.99 -23.36
C SER A 513 11.39 19.36 -24.77
N PRO A 514 12.54 20.06 -24.89
CA PRO A 514 13.15 20.33 -26.20
C PRO A 514 13.69 19.06 -26.90
N MET A 515 13.85 17.96 -26.16
CA MET A 515 14.30 16.66 -26.71
C MET A 515 13.19 15.82 -27.32
N ARG A 516 11.92 16.18 -27.16
CA ARG A 516 10.75 15.32 -27.45
C ARG A 516 10.65 14.80 -28.90
N LEU A 517 11.22 15.50 -29.85
CA LEU A 517 11.25 15.08 -31.26
C LEU A 517 12.66 14.65 -31.73
N LEU A 518 13.63 14.62 -30.85
CA LEU A 518 15.03 14.39 -31.18
C LEU A 518 15.56 13.05 -30.65
N ALA A 519 14.92 12.50 -29.62
CA ALA A 519 15.32 11.27 -28.94
C ALA A 519 14.10 10.47 -28.48
N GLU A 520 14.35 9.25 -28.03
CA GLU A 520 13.33 8.32 -27.51
C GLU A 520 13.66 7.87 -26.08
N VAL A 521 12.66 7.34 -25.38
CA VAL A 521 12.88 6.65 -24.09
C VAL A 521 13.77 5.44 -24.34
N GLY A 522 14.82 5.29 -23.53
CA GLY A 522 15.83 4.24 -23.69
C GLY A 522 17.11 4.71 -24.35
N ASP A 523 17.10 5.87 -25.06
CA ASP A 523 18.30 6.42 -25.67
C ASP A 523 19.35 6.79 -24.63
N GLU A 524 20.61 6.50 -24.96
CA GLU A 524 21.76 6.86 -24.14
C GLU A 524 22.31 8.21 -24.60
N ILE A 525 22.50 9.15 -23.65
CA ILE A 525 23.21 10.41 -23.93
C ILE A 525 24.71 10.18 -23.69
N VAL A 526 25.47 10.21 -24.76
CA VAL A 526 26.90 9.84 -24.75
C VAL A 526 27.83 11.06 -24.65
N ALA A 527 27.49 12.15 -25.33
CA ALA A 527 28.34 13.34 -25.34
C ALA A 527 27.52 14.64 -25.53
N VAL A 528 28.07 15.75 -25.05
CA VAL A 528 27.66 17.14 -25.30
C VAL A 528 28.80 17.85 -26.01
N ASP A 529 28.56 18.35 -27.23
CA ASP A 529 29.59 19.00 -28.09
C ASP A 529 30.90 18.20 -28.19
N GLY A 530 30.79 16.86 -28.30
CA GLY A 530 31.90 15.94 -28.38
C GLY A 530 32.53 15.58 -27.03
N LEU A 531 32.16 16.21 -25.92
CA LEU A 531 32.63 15.89 -24.58
C LEU A 531 31.79 14.74 -23.99
N ARG A 532 32.47 13.65 -23.62
CA ARG A 532 31.82 12.44 -23.11
C ARG A 532 31.03 12.71 -21.83
N VAL A 533 29.77 12.23 -21.78
CA VAL A 533 28.94 12.17 -20.57
C VAL A 533 29.31 10.92 -19.76
N THR A 534 29.58 11.08 -18.48
CA THR A 534 29.92 9.97 -17.57
C THR A 534 28.85 9.70 -16.51
N SER A 535 27.92 10.64 -16.32
CA SER A 535 26.79 10.52 -15.40
C SER A 535 25.75 11.61 -15.69
N ALA A 536 24.55 11.46 -15.14
CA ALA A 536 23.52 12.50 -15.20
C ALA A 536 23.99 13.83 -14.56
N THR A 537 24.72 13.76 -13.47
CA THR A 537 25.33 14.93 -12.83
C THR A 537 26.39 15.58 -13.73
N HIS A 538 27.19 14.78 -14.43
CA HIS A 538 28.18 15.31 -15.38
C HIS A 538 27.50 15.96 -16.58
N LEU A 539 26.41 15.37 -17.11
CA LEU A 539 25.61 15.98 -18.16
C LEU A 539 25.11 17.37 -17.75
N SER A 540 24.58 17.52 -16.53
CA SER A 540 24.13 18.82 -16.02
C SER A 540 25.26 19.86 -15.96
N LYS A 541 26.50 19.44 -15.63
CA LYS A 541 27.68 20.32 -15.64
C LYS A 541 28.07 20.75 -17.06
N LEU A 542 28.02 19.84 -18.03
CA LEU A 542 28.35 20.14 -19.43
C LEU A 542 27.31 21.06 -20.07
N LEU A 543 26.06 21.02 -19.60
CA LEU A 543 24.98 21.87 -20.06
C LEU A 543 24.91 23.24 -19.35
N HIS A 544 25.72 23.46 -18.30
CA HIS A 544 25.71 24.72 -17.55
C HIS A 544 26.01 25.92 -18.45
N GLY A 545 25.19 26.97 -18.35
CA GLY A 545 25.27 28.17 -19.16
C GLY A 545 24.80 28.05 -20.62
N ARG A 546 24.16 26.90 -20.98
CA ARG A 546 23.73 26.63 -22.36
C ARG A 546 22.22 26.79 -22.59
N ALA A 547 21.49 27.37 -21.66
CA ALA A 547 20.11 27.70 -21.88
C ALA A 547 19.97 28.63 -23.11
N ASP A 548 19.01 28.32 -23.99
CA ASP A 548 18.72 29.01 -25.23
C ASP A 548 19.89 29.05 -26.24
N GLN A 549 20.90 28.16 -26.08
CA GLN A 549 22.02 28.04 -27.02
C GLN A 549 21.97 26.71 -27.77
N PRO A 550 22.13 26.69 -29.10
CA PRO A 550 22.25 25.45 -29.86
C PRO A 550 23.40 24.57 -29.30
N THR A 551 23.08 23.35 -29.00
CA THR A 551 24.00 22.38 -28.39
C THR A 551 23.93 21.06 -29.17
N SER A 552 25.09 20.45 -29.44
CA SER A 552 25.15 19.15 -30.12
C SER A 552 25.17 18.03 -29.08
N LEU A 553 24.20 17.11 -29.17
CA LEU A 553 24.18 15.90 -28.36
C LEU A 553 24.47 14.68 -29.21
N SER A 554 25.43 13.85 -28.76
CA SER A 554 25.59 12.49 -29.28
C SER A 554 24.73 11.56 -28.45
N ILE A 555 23.81 10.84 -29.11
CA ILE A 555 22.91 9.87 -28.50
C ILE A 555 23.09 8.51 -29.17
N VAL A 556 22.87 7.43 -28.42
CA VAL A 556 22.79 6.08 -28.98
C VAL A 556 21.37 5.57 -28.88
N HIS A 557 20.78 5.30 -30.05
CA HIS A 557 19.47 4.71 -30.23
C HIS A 557 19.61 3.31 -30.84
N GLU A 558 19.17 2.27 -30.15
CA GLU A 558 19.27 0.87 -30.60
C GLU A 558 20.66 0.49 -31.13
N GLY A 559 21.73 0.94 -30.45
CA GLY A 559 23.12 0.71 -30.85
C GLY A 559 23.66 1.64 -31.94
N VAL A 560 22.84 2.51 -32.53
CA VAL A 560 23.26 3.47 -33.56
C VAL A 560 23.58 4.83 -32.94
N LEU A 561 24.80 5.28 -33.13
CA LEU A 561 25.21 6.63 -32.71
C LEU A 561 24.61 7.69 -33.67
N ARG A 562 23.92 8.65 -33.08
CA ARG A 562 23.35 9.83 -33.78
C ARG A 562 23.86 11.12 -33.14
N VAL A 563 23.96 12.14 -33.94
CA VAL A 563 24.22 13.50 -33.46
C VAL A 563 22.99 14.35 -33.72
N VAL A 564 22.43 14.92 -32.67
CA VAL A 564 21.23 15.77 -32.75
C VAL A 564 21.55 17.16 -32.22
N ALA A 565 21.02 18.19 -32.89
CA ALA A 565 21.09 19.55 -32.41
C ALA A 565 19.86 19.85 -31.55
N VAL A 566 20.07 20.28 -30.33
CA VAL A 566 19.03 20.70 -29.40
C VAL A 566 19.32 22.10 -28.89
N THR A 567 18.28 22.88 -28.65
CA THR A 567 18.41 24.14 -27.89
C THR A 567 17.80 23.89 -26.51
N PRO A 568 18.62 23.61 -25.47
CA PRO A 568 18.12 23.47 -24.11
C PRO A 568 17.39 24.74 -23.68
N SER A 569 16.30 24.62 -22.98
CA SER A 569 15.61 25.79 -22.41
C SER A 569 16.09 26.07 -20.98
N ALA A 570 15.69 27.20 -20.43
CA ALA A 570 15.75 27.39 -18.99
C ALA A 570 14.84 26.33 -18.31
N PRO A 571 15.26 25.78 -17.15
CA PRO A 571 14.42 24.81 -16.44
C PRO A 571 13.11 25.49 -16.06
N PRO A 572 11.95 24.84 -16.28
CA PRO A 572 10.69 25.35 -15.77
C PRO A 572 10.78 25.51 -14.25
N GLN A 573 10.07 26.48 -13.71
CA GLN A 573 9.98 26.67 -12.26
C GLN A 573 9.32 25.44 -11.65
N HIS A 574 10.12 24.53 -11.13
CA HIS A 574 9.67 23.37 -10.39
C HIS A 574 10.11 23.53 -8.94
N GLY A 575 9.21 23.35 -8.07
CA GLY A 575 9.42 23.48 -6.64
C GLY A 575 8.47 24.51 -6.06
N THR A 576 7.91 24.13 -4.97
CA THR A 576 6.92 24.94 -4.24
C THR A 576 7.42 25.11 -2.83
N ASN A 577 7.37 26.32 -2.31
CA ASN A 577 7.60 26.61 -0.90
C ASN A 577 6.31 27.14 -0.28
N LEU A 578 6.15 26.92 1.04
CA LEU A 578 5.02 27.37 1.82
C LEU A 578 5.46 28.52 2.74
N THR A 579 4.94 29.71 2.49
CA THR A 579 5.29 30.93 3.24
C THR A 579 4.10 31.41 4.07
N GLY A 580 4.40 32.19 5.12
CA GLY A 580 3.44 32.75 6.07
C GLY A 580 3.49 32.06 7.43
N LYS A 581 3.05 32.80 8.45
CA LYS A 581 3.02 32.33 9.87
C LYS A 581 1.74 31.55 10.20
N GLY A 582 0.77 31.52 9.27
CA GLY A 582 -0.56 30.98 9.55
C GLY A 582 -1.39 31.90 10.48
N ASN A 583 -2.68 31.61 10.56
CA ASN A 583 -3.63 32.25 11.48
C ASN A 583 -3.95 31.33 12.67
N ASP A 584 -4.89 31.70 13.54
CA ASP A 584 -5.30 30.86 14.67
C ASP A 584 -5.89 29.53 14.20
N ARG A 585 -6.61 29.50 13.07
CA ARG A 585 -7.12 28.26 12.46
C ARG A 585 -6.00 27.33 12.05
N TRP A 586 -4.92 27.86 11.47
CA TRP A 586 -3.73 27.08 11.15
C TRP A 586 -3.13 26.48 12.41
N ARG A 587 -2.92 27.31 13.45
CA ARG A 587 -2.36 26.84 14.73
C ARG A 587 -3.22 25.74 15.35
N SER A 588 -4.54 25.91 15.35
CA SER A 588 -5.47 24.89 15.84
C SER A 588 -5.48 23.63 14.98
N TRP A 589 -5.38 23.77 13.65
CA TRP A 589 -5.41 22.66 12.71
C TRP A 589 -4.16 21.78 12.79
N ILE A 590 -2.98 22.40 13.00
CA ILE A 590 -1.66 21.75 13.05
C ILE A 590 -1.21 21.44 14.50
N ALA A 591 -1.97 21.80 15.52
CA ALA A 591 -1.59 21.58 16.90
C ALA A 591 -1.67 20.11 17.31
N SER A 592 -0.68 19.66 18.06
CA SER A 592 -0.79 18.42 18.82
C SER A 592 -1.83 18.58 19.94
N ARG A 593 -2.68 17.57 20.12
CA ARG A 593 -3.64 17.54 21.23
C ARG A 593 -2.99 17.27 22.58
N GLN A 594 -1.74 16.79 22.59
CA GLN A 594 -0.99 16.52 23.83
C GLN A 594 -0.42 17.80 24.46
N SER A 595 -0.46 18.93 23.77
CA SER A 595 0.03 20.23 24.24
C SER A 595 -1.08 21.18 24.74
N SER A 596 -2.31 20.69 24.86
CA SER A 596 -3.47 21.48 25.34
C SER A 596 -3.95 21.04 26.70
#